data_4ed4bdc3a8bd5e56c9b529cae7f96cd4
#
_entry.id   4ed4bdc3a8bd5e56c9b529cae7f96cd4
#
_cell.length_a   1.000
_cell.length_b   1.000
_cell.length_c   1.000
_cell.angle_alpha   90.00
_cell.angle_beta   90.00
_cell.angle_gamma   90.00
#
_symmetry.space_group_name_H-M   'P 1'
#
loop_
_entity.id
_entity.type
_entity.pdbx_description
1 polymer ?
#
loop_
_entity_poly.entity_id
_entity_poly.type
_entity_poly.pdbx_seq_one_letter_code
_entity_poly.pdbx_strand_id
1 'polypeptide(L)'
;MRLSMIVAMDDNRLIGKENGLPWHLPADLQYFKKTTTGKAILMGRKTFESLGRPLPNRRNIIITHNREYKAEGCEVVNSIDEALDLTQADEEVMVIGGASFYEQTLPMIDRLYITKVDGEHEGDAYFPSFNEEQFVEISRETHLPDDKNQHTYHFIVLDRKV
;
A
#
# COMPACT_ATOMS: atom_id res chain seq x y z
N MET A 1 -2.63 -1.12 -18.28
CA MET A 1 -2.71 -1.36 -16.81
C MET A 1 -1.82 -0.37 -16.09
N ARG A 2 -2.33 0.25 -15.04
CA ARG A 2 -1.53 1.11 -14.16
C ARG A 2 -1.16 0.29 -12.92
N LEU A 3 0.12 0.24 -12.58
CA LEU A 3 0.57 -0.37 -11.33
C LEU A 3 0.76 0.73 -10.30
N SER A 4 -0.05 0.70 -9.27
CA SER A 4 -0.06 1.72 -8.22
C SER A 4 0.31 1.12 -6.88
N MET A 5 0.71 1.98 -5.98
CA MET A 5 1.08 1.61 -4.62
C MET A 5 0.32 2.51 -3.66
N ILE A 6 -0.19 1.96 -2.57
CA ILE A 6 -0.86 2.74 -1.53
C ILE A 6 -0.17 2.48 -0.20
N VAL A 7 0.15 3.56 0.51
CA VAL A 7 0.89 3.48 1.76
C VAL A 7 0.56 4.67 2.65
N ALA A 8 0.55 4.45 3.97
CA ALA A 8 0.50 5.52 4.96
C ALA A 8 1.84 5.57 5.69
N MET A 9 2.43 6.75 5.84
CA MET A 9 3.72 6.93 6.48
C MET A 9 3.79 8.24 7.25
N ASP A 10 4.67 8.30 8.25
CA ASP A 10 4.94 9.53 8.97
C ASP A 10 6.06 10.35 8.29
N ASP A 11 6.53 11.41 8.96
CA ASP A 11 7.57 12.28 8.43
C ASP A 11 8.92 11.57 8.20
N ASN A 12 9.16 10.45 8.88
CA ASN A 12 10.35 9.62 8.73
C ASN A 12 10.13 8.39 7.85
N ARG A 13 9.02 8.31 7.13
CA ARG A 13 8.62 7.16 6.32
C ARG A 13 8.34 5.89 7.13
N LEU A 14 8.01 6.03 8.42
CA LEU A 14 7.58 4.90 9.24
C LEU A 14 6.23 4.40 8.73
N ILE A 15 6.08 3.10 8.53
CA ILE A 15 4.87 2.48 8.00
C ILE A 15 4.32 1.36 8.88
N GLY A 16 5.06 0.89 9.87
CA GLY A 16 4.61 -0.22 10.70
C GLY A 16 5.26 -0.29 12.06
N LYS A 17 4.53 -0.91 12.98
CA LYS A 17 4.98 -1.22 14.32
C LYS A 17 4.40 -2.57 14.70
N GLU A 18 5.26 -3.56 15.00
CA GLU A 18 4.86 -4.91 15.42
C GLU A 18 3.81 -5.54 14.47
N ASN A 19 4.05 -5.40 13.16
CA ASN A 19 3.17 -5.86 12.07
C ASN A 19 1.81 -5.16 11.98
N GLY A 20 1.64 -4.02 12.67
CA GLY A 20 0.43 -3.20 12.60
C GLY A 20 0.76 -1.77 12.21
N LEU A 21 -0.22 -0.89 12.33
CA LEU A 21 -0.03 0.54 12.08
C LEU A 21 0.40 1.26 13.35
N PRO A 22 1.32 2.22 13.27
CA PRO A 22 1.79 2.98 14.44
C PRO A 22 0.80 4.03 14.94
N TRP A 23 -0.29 4.26 14.23
CA TRP A 23 -1.32 5.25 14.58
C TRP A 23 -2.71 4.70 14.29
N HIS A 24 -3.72 5.39 14.82
CA HIS A 24 -5.11 5.09 14.54
C HIS A 24 -5.75 6.27 13.81
N LEU A 25 -6.05 6.09 12.52
CA LEU A 25 -6.68 7.10 11.67
C LEU A 25 -7.82 6.47 10.88
N PRO A 26 -9.06 6.51 11.42
CA PRO A 26 -10.21 5.94 10.70
C PRO A 26 -10.40 6.52 9.29
N ALA A 27 -10.08 7.80 9.09
CA ALA A 27 -10.16 8.42 7.77
C ALA A 27 -9.22 7.77 6.76
N ASP A 28 -8.03 7.33 7.19
CA ASP A 28 -7.08 6.63 6.33
C ASP A 28 -7.59 5.24 5.94
N LEU A 29 -8.20 4.53 6.88
CA LEU A 29 -8.79 3.23 6.59
C LEU A 29 -9.93 3.35 5.57
N GLN A 30 -10.73 4.39 5.66
CA GLN A 30 -11.79 4.67 4.70
C GLN A 30 -11.23 5.02 3.32
N TYR A 31 -10.17 5.82 3.28
CA TYR A 31 -9.48 6.19 2.05
C TYR A 31 -8.88 4.95 1.37
N PHE A 32 -8.23 4.09 2.14
CA PHE A 32 -7.69 2.82 1.64
C PHE A 32 -8.79 1.95 1.04
N LYS A 33 -9.88 1.78 1.75
CA LYS A 33 -11.04 1.01 1.27
C LYS A 33 -11.58 1.56 -0.04
N LYS A 34 -11.81 2.87 -0.09
CA LYS A 34 -12.34 3.55 -1.28
C LYS A 34 -11.40 3.40 -2.48
N THR A 35 -10.10 3.56 -2.25
CA THR A 35 -9.10 3.52 -3.32
C THR A 35 -8.88 2.12 -3.87
N THR A 36 -9.00 1.08 -3.04
CA THR A 36 -8.70 -0.30 -3.44
C THR A 36 -9.91 -1.13 -3.83
N THR A 37 -11.12 -0.75 -3.42
CA THR A 37 -12.34 -1.53 -3.72
C THR A 37 -12.55 -1.69 -5.22
N GLY A 38 -12.86 -2.91 -5.65
CA GLY A 38 -13.07 -3.25 -7.06
C GLY A 38 -11.80 -3.51 -7.84
N LYS A 39 -10.64 -3.50 -7.18
CA LYS A 39 -9.33 -3.67 -7.82
C LYS A 39 -8.63 -4.93 -7.32
N ALA A 40 -7.60 -5.37 -8.04
CA ALA A 40 -6.67 -6.37 -7.53
C ALA A 40 -5.71 -5.71 -6.57
N ILE A 41 -5.47 -6.36 -5.43
CA ILE A 41 -4.48 -5.93 -4.44
C ILE A 41 -3.38 -6.97 -4.33
N LEU A 42 -2.13 -6.51 -4.43
CA LEU A 42 -0.94 -7.35 -4.34
C LEU A 42 -0.28 -7.13 -2.98
N MET A 43 0.08 -8.20 -2.31
CA MET A 43 0.69 -8.12 -0.98
C MET A 43 1.66 -9.27 -0.73
N GLY A 44 2.60 -9.05 0.18
CA GLY A 44 3.42 -10.13 0.71
C GLY A 44 2.64 -10.96 1.72
N ARG A 45 3.13 -12.15 2.00
CA ARG A 45 2.49 -13.12 2.92
C ARG A 45 2.27 -12.54 4.33
N LYS A 46 3.27 -11.85 4.87
CA LYS A 46 3.17 -11.27 6.23
C LYS A 46 2.08 -10.21 6.34
N THR A 47 1.89 -9.43 5.28
CA THR A 47 0.81 -8.43 5.23
C THR A 47 -0.54 -9.12 5.26
N PHE A 48 -0.71 -10.19 4.48
CA PHE A 48 -1.95 -10.96 4.52
C PHE A 48 -2.21 -11.56 5.90
N GLU A 49 -1.19 -12.14 6.52
CA GLU A 49 -1.32 -12.70 7.87
C GLU A 49 -1.69 -11.65 8.92
N SER A 50 -1.17 -10.44 8.76
CA SER A 50 -1.53 -9.30 9.60
C SER A 50 -2.99 -8.89 9.42
N LEU A 51 -3.51 -8.92 8.19
CA LEU A 51 -4.91 -8.64 7.90
C LEU A 51 -5.84 -9.72 8.47
N GLY A 52 -5.38 -10.95 8.47
CA GLY A 52 -6.09 -12.11 9.02
C GLY A 52 -7.18 -12.69 8.13
N ARG A 53 -7.54 -12.03 7.05
CA ARG A 53 -8.58 -12.47 6.12
C ARG A 53 -8.47 -11.74 4.78
N PRO A 54 -9.03 -12.29 3.68
CA PRO A 54 -9.13 -11.56 2.42
C PRO A 54 -9.98 -10.29 2.60
N LEU A 55 -9.56 -9.22 1.94
CA LEU A 55 -10.35 -7.98 1.95
C LEU A 55 -11.51 -8.12 0.96
N PRO A 56 -12.74 -7.82 1.37
CA PRO A 56 -13.92 -8.03 0.52
C PRO A 56 -13.94 -7.06 -0.67
N ASN A 57 -14.59 -7.50 -1.74
CA ASN A 57 -14.80 -6.71 -2.97
C ASN A 57 -13.50 -6.33 -3.68
N ARG A 58 -12.45 -7.12 -3.46
CA ARG A 58 -11.13 -6.95 -4.08
C ARG A 58 -10.58 -8.32 -4.44
N ARG A 59 -9.78 -8.38 -5.48
CA ARG A 59 -9.07 -9.60 -5.84
C ARG A 59 -7.78 -9.63 -5.02
N ASN A 60 -7.68 -10.55 -4.07
CA ASN A 60 -6.54 -10.64 -3.15
C ASN A 60 -5.49 -11.56 -3.75
N ILE A 61 -4.30 -11.03 -4.02
CA ILE A 61 -3.18 -11.79 -4.60
C ILE A 61 -1.98 -11.69 -3.66
N ILE A 62 -1.51 -12.84 -3.20
CA ILE A 62 -0.39 -12.95 -2.28
C ILE A 62 0.84 -13.43 -3.05
N ILE A 63 1.95 -12.71 -2.90
CA ILE A 63 3.23 -13.07 -3.50
C ILE A 63 4.12 -13.67 -2.40
N THR A 64 4.55 -14.91 -2.57
CA THR A 64 5.43 -15.59 -1.62
C THR A 64 6.32 -16.60 -2.35
N HIS A 65 7.55 -16.78 -1.88
CA HIS A 65 8.45 -17.81 -2.42
C HIS A 65 8.02 -19.23 -2.00
N ASN A 66 7.15 -19.38 -1.01
CA ASN A 66 6.66 -20.67 -0.56
C ASN A 66 5.60 -21.21 -1.51
N ARG A 67 6.00 -22.18 -2.35
CA ARG A 67 5.13 -22.76 -3.38
C ARG A 67 3.98 -23.59 -2.81
N GLU A 68 4.05 -23.94 -1.55
CA GLU A 68 3.02 -24.72 -0.86
C GLU A 68 2.04 -23.84 -0.08
N TYR A 69 2.29 -22.54 -0.02
CA TYR A 69 1.43 -21.61 0.70
C TYR A 69 0.07 -21.50 0.02
N LYS A 70 -0.98 -21.62 0.81
CA LYS A 70 -2.36 -21.43 0.35
C LYS A 70 -3.13 -20.57 1.33
N ALA A 71 -4.03 -19.76 0.82
CA ALA A 71 -4.91 -18.93 1.62
C ALA A 71 -6.29 -18.91 0.98
N GLU A 72 -7.30 -19.32 1.74
CA GLU A 72 -8.67 -19.36 1.24
C GLU A 72 -9.14 -17.95 0.84
N GLY A 73 -9.76 -17.85 -0.32
CA GLY A 73 -10.25 -16.59 -0.84
C GLY A 73 -9.19 -15.71 -1.51
N CYS A 74 -7.97 -16.22 -1.64
CA CYS A 74 -6.87 -15.52 -2.26
C CYS A 74 -6.26 -16.33 -3.40
N GLU A 75 -5.63 -15.62 -4.33
CA GLU A 75 -4.73 -16.23 -5.31
C GLU A 75 -3.32 -16.11 -4.75
N VAL A 76 -2.54 -17.19 -4.85
CA VAL A 76 -1.15 -17.20 -4.38
C VAL A 76 -0.24 -17.42 -5.57
N VAL A 77 0.72 -16.52 -5.74
CA VAL A 77 1.73 -16.61 -6.80
C VAL A 77 3.12 -16.54 -6.18
N ASN A 78 4.14 -16.91 -6.95
CA ASN A 78 5.50 -17.04 -6.43
C ASN A 78 6.45 -15.96 -6.96
N SER A 79 5.96 -15.05 -7.79
CA SER A 79 6.74 -13.91 -8.29
C SER A 79 5.84 -12.74 -8.62
N ILE A 80 6.46 -11.56 -8.67
CA ILE A 80 5.79 -10.33 -9.11
C ILE A 80 5.34 -10.49 -10.56
N ASP A 81 6.16 -11.10 -11.40
CA ASP A 81 5.84 -11.31 -12.83
C ASP A 81 4.57 -12.15 -12.99
N GLU A 82 4.40 -13.21 -12.20
CA GLU A 82 3.17 -14.00 -12.22
C GLU A 82 1.94 -13.17 -11.84
N ALA A 83 2.10 -12.30 -10.82
CA ALA A 83 1.00 -11.42 -10.40
C ALA A 83 0.62 -10.43 -11.49
N LEU A 84 1.60 -9.87 -12.18
CA LEU A 84 1.36 -8.93 -13.27
C LEU A 84 0.71 -9.62 -14.48
N ASP A 85 1.10 -10.84 -14.77
CA ASP A 85 0.47 -11.63 -15.84
C ASP A 85 -1.01 -11.88 -15.56
N LEU A 86 -1.35 -12.18 -14.30
CA LEU A 86 -2.75 -12.41 -13.92
C LEU A 86 -3.61 -11.16 -14.02
N THR A 87 -3.01 -9.99 -13.97
CA THR A 87 -3.74 -8.72 -13.86
C THR A 87 -3.59 -7.82 -15.09
N GLN A 88 -3.06 -8.34 -16.20
CA GLN A 88 -2.82 -7.56 -17.42
C GLN A 88 -4.05 -6.80 -17.94
N ALA A 89 -5.23 -7.40 -17.78
CA ALA A 89 -6.47 -6.81 -18.29
C ALA A 89 -7.09 -5.77 -17.34
N ASP A 90 -6.54 -5.62 -16.14
CA ASP A 90 -7.04 -4.68 -15.15
C ASP A 90 -6.62 -3.25 -15.50
N GLU A 91 -7.46 -2.27 -15.20
CA GLU A 91 -7.11 -0.86 -15.40
C GLU A 91 -6.05 -0.40 -14.42
N GLU A 92 -6.18 -0.81 -13.16
CA GLU A 92 -5.27 -0.45 -12.09
C GLU A 92 -5.12 -1.59 -11.09
N VAL A 93 -3.89 -1.84 -10.66
CA VAL A 93 -3.54 -2.87 -9.68
C VAL A 93 -2.80 -2.19 -8.53
N MET A 94 -3.14 -2.54 -7.30
CA MET A 94 -2.69 -1.84 -6.10
C MET A 94 -1.73 -2.70 -5.28
N VAL A 95 -0.50 -2.23 -5.10
CA VAL A 95 0.47 -2.83 -4.17
C VAL A 95 0.19 -2.27 -2.77
N ILE A 96 -0.06 -3.15 -1.79
CA ILE A 96 -0.47 -2.73 -0.45
C ILE A 96 0.54 -3.09 0.66
N GLY A 97 1.69 -3.66 0.32
CA GLY A 97 2.75 -3.87 1.30
C GLY A 97 3.18 -5.30 1.49
N GLY A 98 4.03 -5.60 2.41
CA GLY A 98 4.71 -4.67 3.34
C GLY A 98 6.04 -4.07 2.85
N ALA A 99 6.89 -3.70 3.82
CA ALA A 99 8.11 -2.93 3.54
C ALA A 99 9.01 -3.54 2.46
N SER A 100 9.29 -4.84 2.55
CA SER A 100 10.12 -5.54 1.57
C SER A 100 9.46 -5.56 0.19
N PHE A 101 8.15 -5.76 0.14
CA PHE A 101 7.41 -5.80 -1.11
C PHE A 101 7.31 -4.42 -1.75
N TYR A 102 7.17 -3.37 -0.95
CA TYR A 102 7.25 -1.98 -1.44
C TYR A 102 8.60 -1.72 -2.09
N GLU A 103 9.69 -2.12 -1.45
CA GLU A 103 11.04 -1.93 -1.97
C GLU A 103 11.23 -2.63 -3.32
N GLN A 104 10.76 -3.87 -3.44
CA GLN A 104 10.89 -4.65 -4.66
C GLN A 104 10.08 -4.10 -5.83
N THR A 105 8.91 -3.51 -5.55
CA THR A 105 7.98 -3.06 -6.60
C THR A 105 8.10 -1.58 -6.94
N LEU A 106 8.70 -0.78 -6.08
CA LEU A 106 8.80 0.66 -6.28
C LEU A 106 9.37 1.06 -7.65
N PRO A 107 10.42 0.41 -8.20
CA PRO A 107 10.93 0.76 -9.52
C PRO A 107 9.92 0.59 -10.66
N MET A 108 8.89 -0.21 -10.48
CA MET A 108 7.87 -0.50 -11.50
C MET A 108 6.61 0.36 -11.35
N ILE A 109 6.49 1.12 -10.28
CA ILE A 109 5.25 1.80 -9.92
C ILE A 109 5.00 3.02 -10.81
N ASP A 110 3.77 3.14 -11.31
CA ASP A 110 3.33 4.27 -12.10
C ASP A 110 2.73 5.38 -11.24
N ARG A 111 2.07 5.02 -10.13
CA ARG A 111 1.39 5.97 -9.24
C ARG A 111 1.56 5.57 -7.79
N LEU A 112 1.82 6.57 -6.93
CA LEU A 112 1.86 6.42 -5.47
C LEU A 112 0.70 7.16 -4.85
N TYR A 113 -0.10 6.44 -4.05
CA TYR A 113 -1.10 7.04 -3.16
C TYR A 113 -0.49 7.04 -1.75
N ILE A 114 -0.13 8.20 -1.26
CA ILE A 114 0.54 8.33 0.03
C ILE A 114 -0.38 9.06 1.00
N THR A 115 -0.64 8.46 2.17
CA THR A 115 -1.17 9.19 3.30
C THR A 115 0.02 9.58 4.17
N LYS A 116 0.30 10.86 4.27
CA LYS A 116 1.37 11.36 5.11
C LYS A 116 0.78 11.84 6.43
N VAL A 117 1.20 11.21 7.52
CA VAL A 117 0.77 11.53 8.88
C VAL A 117 1.84 12.40 9.51
N ASP A 118 1.49 13.62 9.93
CA ASP A 118 2.46 14.54 10.49
C ASP A 118 3.05 13.99 11.80
N GLY A 119 4.32 14.31 12.02
CA GLY A 119 5.06 13.94 13.22
C GLY A 119 5.98 12.73 13.01
N GLU A 120 6.69 12.40 14.07
CA GLU A 120 7.58 11.26 14.12
C GLU A 120 7.02 10.27 15.12
N HIS A 121 6.78 9.04 14.67
CA HIS A 121 6.21 7.98 15.49
C HIS A 121 7.21 6.86 15.67
N GLU A 122 7.01 6.01 16.65
CA GLU A 122 7.89 4.88 16.92
C GLU A 122 7.39 3.62 16.22
N GLY A 123 8.31 2.86 15.64
CA GLY A 123 7.99 1.60 15.00
C GLY A 123 9.21 0.94 14.42
N ASP A 124 8.99 -0.09 13.62
CA ASP A 124 10.06 -0.99 13.15
C ASP A 124 10.08 -1.23 11.64
N ALA A 125 9.11 -0.73 10.90
CA ALA A 125 9.05 -0.89 9.46
C ALA A 125 8.95 0.47 8.76
N TYR A 126 9.74 0.66 7.71
CA TYR A 126 9.85 1.94 7.01
C TYR A 126 9.64 1.75 5.51
N PHE A 127 9.03 2.77 4.89
CA PHE A 127 8.94 2.83 3.44
C PHE A 127 10.33 3.13 2.88
N PRO A 128 10.73 2.48 1.73
CA PRO A 128 12.05 2.72 1.16
C PRO A 128 12.23 4.16 0.73
N SER A 129 13.48 4.66 0.81
CA SER A 129 13.80 5.96 0.23
C SER A 129 13.66 5.91 -1.28
N PHE A 130 13.17 6.98 -1.88
CA PHE A 130 13.03 7.06 -3.33
C PHE A 130 13.32 8.47 -3.81
N ASN A 131 13.66 8.60 -5.08
CA ASN A 131 13.92 9.90 -5.69
C ASN A 131 12.59 10.57 -6.05
N GLU A 132 12.17 11.53 -5.23
CA GLU A 132 10.91 12.26 -5.43
C GLU A 132 10.90 13.04 -6.75
N GLU A 133 12.08 13.38 -7.30
CA GLU A 133 12.19 14.07 -8.58
C GLU A 133 11.71 13.22 -9.76
N GLN A 134 11.61 11.92 -9.59
CA GLN A 134 11.06 11.01 -10.60
C GLN A 134 9.53 11.03 -10.66
N PHE A 135 8.90 11.72 -9.74
CA PHE A 135 7.44 11.78 -9.62
C PHE A 135 6.95 13.22 -9.69
N VAL A 136 5.69 13.40 -10.12
CA VAL A 136 5.00 14.69 -10.07
C VAL A 136 3.77 14.56 -9.17
N GLU A 137 3.60 15.50 -8.26
CA GLU A 137 2.43 15.55 -7.39
C GLU A 137 1.21 16.01 -8.21
N ILE A 138 0.19 15.16 -8.31
CA ILE A 138 -1.01 15.46 -9.07
C ILE A 138 -2.19 15.85 -8.18
N SER A 139 -2.17 15.50 -6.91
CA SER A 139 -3.17 15.96 -5.94
C SER A 139 -2.62 15.95 -4.53
N ARG A 140 -3.18 16.83 -3.70
CA ARG A 140 -2.87 16.89 -2.27
C ARG A 140 -4.11 17.39 -1.53
N GLU A 141 -4.51 16.65 -0.52
CA GLU A 141 -5.65 17.00 0.31
C GLU A 141 -5.20 16.92 1.77
N THR A 142 -5.28 18.05 2.49
CA THR A 142 -4.83 18.15 3.87
C THR A 142 -6.02 18.16 4.82
N HIS A 143 -5.94 17.39 5.89
CA HIS A 143 -6.96 17.28 6.92
C HIS A 143 -6.38 17.56 8.30
N LEU A 144 -7.01 18.47 9.03
CA LEU A 144 -6.63 18.80 10.40
C LEU A 144 -7.17 17.73 11.37
N PRO A 145 -6.58 17.62 12.59
CA PRO A 145 -7.08 16.67 13.58
C PRO A 145 -8.55 16.92 13.92
N ASP A 146 -9.27 15.84 14.23
CA ASP A 146 -10.66 15.90 14.67
C ASP A 146 -10.89 14.88 15.80
N ASP A 147 -12.13 14.70 16.24
CA ASP A 147 -12.48 13.81 17.36
C ASP A 147 -12.06 12.35 17.14
N LYS A 148 -11.99 11.92 15.90
CA LYS A 148 -11.67 10.53 15.52
C LYS A 148 -10.26 10.35 15.02
N ASN A 149 -9.63 11.43 14.51
CA ASN A 149 -8.32 11.41 13.89
C ASN A 149 -7.43 12.43 14.60
N GLN A 150 -6.49 11.93 15.41
CA GLN A 150 -5.70 12.77 16.32
C GLN A 150 -4.51 13.49 15.69
N HIS A 151 -4.23 13.23 14.42
CA HIS A 151 -3.07 13.80 13.71
C HIS A 151 -3.53 14.56 12.48
N THR A 152 -2.75 15.57 12.10
CA THR A 152 -2.87 16.15 10.75
C THR A 152 -2.36 15.13 9.75
N TYR A 153 -3.07 14.94 8.67
CA TYR A 153 -2.69 13.98 7.63
C TYR A 153 -2.99 14.55 6.25
N HIS A 154 -2.28 14.03 5.26
CA HIS A 154 -2.36 14.50 3.88
C HIS A 154 -2.53 13.30 2.95
N PHE A 155 -3.52 13.36 2.06
CA PHE A 155 -3.66 12.40 0.98
C PHE A 155 -2.96 12.96 -0.25
N ILE A 156 -1.87 12.34 -0.65
CA ILE A 156 -1.01 12.80 -1.74
C ILE A 156 -1.00 11.75 -2.84
N VAL A 157 -1.16 12.18 -4.09
CA VAL A 157 -1.02 11.29 -5.24
C VAL A 157 0.14 11.78 -6.10
N LEU A 158 1.08 10.88 -6.34
CA LEU A 158 2.26 11.15 -7.17
C LEU A 158 2.22 10.24 -8.40
N ASP A 159 2.44 10.80 -9.58
CA ASP A 159 2.60 10.02 -10.80
C ASP A 159 4.06 10.04 -11.24
N ARG A 160 4.54 8.89 -11.75
CA ARG A 160 5.89 8.82 -12.30
C ARG A 160 5.97 9.70 -13.53
N LYS A 161 7.03 10.48 -13.64
CA LYS A 161 7.32 11.30 -14.83
C LYS A 161 7.61 10.39 -16.02
N VAL A 162 7.13 10.82 -17.15
CA VAL A 162 7.34 10.12 -18.43
C VAL A 162 8.71 10.46 -19.00
#